data_b88e8c1c31b9b083df47a9c644f73f9d
#
_entry.id   b88e8c1c31b9b083df47a9c644f73f9d
#
_cell.length_a   1.000
_cell.length_b   1.000
_cell.length_c   1.000
_cell.angle_alpha   90.00
_cell.angle_beta   90.00
_cell.angle_gamma   90.00
#
_symmetry.space_group_name_H-M   'P 1'
#
loop_
_entity.id
_entity.type
_entity.pdbx_description
1 polymer ?
#
loop_
_entity_poly.entity_id
_entity_poly.type
_entity_poly.pdbx_seq_one_letter_code
_entity_poly.pdbx_strand_id
1 'polypeptide(L)'
;MTRSTLDIAGAKSRQFTILNIDTIFNFYKPKPPLSKFVENFWLYEGDEAEHKTERILPTGTLELAINLRQNELLFYDAERPENCSRFSGAIVSGAHGRGFVPDASKKVFIIGVHFKPGGAFPFLGLPAGDLADTHVDLETLWGQSAGRLRERLCEARTSAERFQLLEEALLSRLCHGVEQHYAV
;
A
#
# COMPACT_ATOMS: atom_id res chain seq x y z
N MET A 1 5.86 -24.02 10.64
CA MET A 1 4.63 -24.18 11.47
C MET A 1 3.94 -22.82 11.53
N THR A 2 2.75 -22.74 10.97
CA THR A 2 1.98 -21.50 10.88
C THR A 2 1.08 -21.40 12.11
N ARG A 3 1.30 -20.41 12.97
CA ARG A 3 0.33 -20.06 14.03
C ARG A 3 -0.60 -18.98 13.50
N SER A 4 -1.88 -19.28 13.44
CA SER A 4 -2.93 -18.32 13.11
C SER A 4 -3.56 -17.84 14.42
N THR A 5 -3.43 -16.57 14.72
CA THR A 5 -4.15 -15.90 15.80
C THR A 5 -5.28 -15.08 15.20
N LEU A 6 -6.52 -15.32 15.62
CA LEU A 6 -7.68 -14.52 15.24
C LEU A 6 -7.80 -13.35 16.21
N ASP A 7 -7.71 -12.14 15.69
CA ASP A 7 -8.02 -10.92 16.44
C ASP A 7 -9.47 -10.50 16.21
N ILE A 8 -10.07 -9.85 17.21
CA ILE A 8 -11.53 -9.66 17.41
C ILE A 8 -12.26 -8.86 16.30
N ALA A 9 -11.56 -8.44 15.25
CA ALA A 9 -12.11 -7.63 14.15
C ALA A 9 -12.09 -8.30 12.77
N GLY A 10 -11.90 -9.62 12.68
CA GLY A 10 -11.93 -10.32 11.39
C GLY A 10 -10.67 -10.17 10.51
N ALA A 11 -9.62 -9.54 11.02
CA ALA A 11 -8.31 -9.49 10.36
C ALA A 11 -7.60 -10.86 10.53
N LYS A 12 -7.18 -11.47 9.43
CA LYS A 12 -6.34 -12.68 9.47
C LYS A 12 -4.89 -12.24 9.48
N SER A 13 -4.22 -12.44 10.62
CA SER A 13 -2.77 -12.30 10.73
C SER A 13 -2.10 -13.59 10.25
N ARG A 14 -1.13 -13.48 9.38
CA ARG A 14 -0.24 -14.58 9.01
C ARG A 14 1.18 -14.14 9.32
N GLN A 15 1.81 -14.85 10.22
CA GLN A 15 3.23 -14.70 10.50
C GLN A 15 4.00 -15.64 9.55
N PHE A 16 4.86 -15.08 8.73
CA PHE A 16 5.78 -15.84 7.90
C PHE A 16 7.19 -15.66 8.46
N THR A 17 7.81 -16.76 8.88
CA THR A 17 9.25 -16.75 9.16
C THR A 17 9.94 -17.21 7.88
N ILE A 18 10.51 -16.29 7.15
CA ILE A 18 11.41 -16.58 6.03
C ILE A 18 12.82 -16.25 6.53
N LEU A 19 13.64 -17.31 6.73
CA LEU A 19 15.07 -17.21 7.03
C LEU A 19 15.43 -16.23 8.18
N ASN A 20 14.95 -16.50 9.40
CA ASN A 20 15.29 -15.74 10.63
C ASN A 20 14.86 -14.25 10.68
N ILE A 21 13.94 -13.81 9.83
CA ILE A 21 13.39 -12.46 9.90
C ILE A 21 11.95 -12.57 10.42
N ASP A 22 11.67 -11.92 11.55
CA ASP A 22 10.32 -11.80 12.08
C ASP A 22 9.54 -10.78 11.25
N THR A 23 8.82 -11.29 10.26
CA THR A 23 7.97 -10.49 9.37
C THR A 23 6.51 -10.68 9.75
N ILE A 24 5.83 -9.59 10.05
CA ILE A 24 4.40 -9.61 10.39
C ILE A 24 3.60 -9.09 9.20
N PHE A 25 2.71 -9.94 8.68
CA PHE A 25 1.72 -9.54 7.69
C PHE A 25 0.31 -9.67 8.26
N ASN A 26 -0.43 -8.56 8.27
CA ASN A 26 -1.85 -8.55 8.59
C ASN A 26 -2.64 -8.21 7.33
N PHE A 27 -3.68 -8.98 7.05
CA PHE A 27 -4.57 -8.73 5.92
C PHE A 27 -6.00 -8.51 6.41
N TYR A 28 -6.68 -7.55 5.76
CA TYR A 28 -8.09 -7.25 6.00
C TYR A 28 -8.85 -7.19 4.67
N LYS A 29 -9.97 -7.90 4.59
CA LYS A 29 -10.87 -7.82 3.43
C LYS A 29 -11.98 -6.81 3.70
N PRO A 30 -12.07 -5.72 2.93
CA PRO A 30 -13.09 -4.71 3.13
C PRO A 30 -14.48 -5.27 2.78
N LYS A 31 -15.51 -4.66 3.40
CA LYS A 31 -16.91 -4.94 3.08
C LYS A 31 -17.40 -4.08 1.90
N PRO A 32 -18.58 -4.39 1.31
CA PRO A 32 -19.22 -3.49 0.36
C PRO A 32 -19.40 -2.09 0.96
N PRO A 33 -19.22 -1.01 0.14
CA PRO A 33 -19.00 -1.04 -1.31
C PRO A 33 -17.53 -1.27 -1.72
N LEU A 34 -16.54 -1.12 -0.83
CA LEU A 34 -15.12 -1.17 -1.16
C LEU A 34 -14.66 -2.52 -1.70
N SER A 35 -15.27 -3.62 -1.25
CA SER A 35 -14.96 -4.97 -1.73
C SER A 35 -15.19 -5.19 -3.23
N LYS A 36 -15.87 -4.28 -3.91
CA LYS A 36 -16.02 -4.29 -5.38
C LYS A 36 -14.73 -3.86 -6.08
N PHE A 37 -13.92 -3.04 -5.45
CA PHE A 37 -12.76 -2.35 -6.02
C PHE A 37 -11.43 -2.80 -5.41
N VAL A 38 -11.47 -3.19 -4.14
CA VAL A 38 -10.31 -3.54 -3.33
C VAL A 38 -10.31 -5.03 -3.05
N GLU A 39 -9.17 -5.69 -3.29
CA GLU A 39 -8.99 -7.11 -2.96
C GLU A 39 -8.75 -7.28 -1.46
N ASN A 40 -7.80 -6.51 -0.92
CA ASN A 40 -7.49 -6.47 0.50
C ASN A 40 -6.74 -5.20 0.89
N PHE A 41 -6.75 -4.91 2.18
CA PHE A 41 -5.76 -4.06 2.83
C PHE A 41 -4.69 -4.96 3.44
N TRP A 42 -3.48 -4.46 3.50
CA TRP A 42 -2.36 -5.17 4.11
C TRP A 42 -1.53 -4.24 4.99
N LEU A 43 -0.94 -4.80 6.03
CA LEU A 43 -0.01 -4.13 6.91
C LEU A 43 1.22 -5.03 7.04
N TYR A 44 2.36 -4.47 6.72
CA TYR A 44 3.66 -5.12 6.74
C TYR A 44 4.56 -4.47 7.78
N GLU A 45 5.11 -5.26 8.67
CA GLU A 45 6.17 -4.84 9.57
C GLU A 45 7.35 -5.79 9.37
N GLY A 46 8.49 -5.21 9.00
CA GLY A 46 9.72 -5.93 8.74
C GLY A 46 10.91 -5.29 9.43
N ASP A 47 11.80 -6.12 9.94
CA ASP A 47 13.10 -5.70 10.46
C ASP A 47 14.09 -5.46 9.31
N GLU A 48 15.25 -4.88 9.66
CA GLU A 48 16.33 -4.69 8.70
C GLU A 48 16.73 -6.03 8.09
N ALA A 49 16.67 -6.14 6.78
CA ALA A 49 17.17 -7.32 6.10
C ALA A 49 18.70 -7.25 5.99
N GLU A 50 19.39 -8.31 6.40
CA GLU A 50 20.86 -8.43 6.20
C GLU A 50 21.24 -8.37 4.71
N HIS A 51 20.29 -8.70 3.82
CA HIS A 51 20.44 -8.65 2.37
C HIS A 51 19.48 -7.63 1.77
N LYS A 52 20.01 -6.55 1.20
CA LYS A 52 19.32 -5.39 0.61
C LYS A 52 18.49 -5.68 -0.65
N THR A 53 18.17 -6.94 -0.96
CA THR A 53 17.69 -7.35 -2.28
C THR A 53 16.42 -8.19 -2.27
N GLU A 54 15.41 -7.77 -1.52
CA GLU A 54 14.07 -8.33 -1.72
C GLU A 54 13.46 -7.74 -3.00
N ARG A 55 13.43 -8.54 -4.05
CA ARG A 55 12.79 -8.15 -5.32
C ARG A 55 11.30 -8.35 -5.22
N ILE A 56 10.54 -7.27 -5.38
CA ILE A 56 9.09 -7.39 -5.55
C ILE A 56 8.79 -7.85 -6.96
N LEU A 57 8.08 -8.97 -7.06
CA LEU A 57 7.63 -9.50 -8.34
C LEU A 57 6.40 -8.73 -8.83
N PRO A 58 6.25 -8.53 -10.15
CA PRO A 58 5.10 -7.86 -10.72
C PRO A 58 3.80 -8.59 -10.35
N THR A 59 2.83 -7.86 -9.81
CA THR A 59 1.49 -8.39 -9.49
C THR A 59 0.47 -8.11 -10.59
N GLY A 60 0.81 -7.23 -11.54
CA GLY A 60 -0.09 -6.79 -12.62
C GLY A 60 -1.26 -5.94 -12.13
N THR A 61 -1.25 -5.52 -10.87
CA THR A 61 -2.30 -4.71 -10.23
C THR A 61 -1.73 -3.44 -9.62
N LEU A 62 -2.61 -2.47 -9.36
CA LEU A 62 -2.21 -1.25 -8.67
C LEU A 62 -2.23 -1.47 -7.15
N GLU A 63 -1.27 -0.85 -6.50
CA GLU A 63 -1.18 -0.81 -5.05
C GLU A 63 -1.00 0.62 -4.54
N LEU A 64 -1.64 0.93 -3.42
CA LEU A 64 -1.33 2.10 -2.63
C LEU A 64 -0.49 1.64 -1.44
N ALA A 65 0.63 2.30 -1.18
CA ALA A 65 1.51 1.98 -0.06
C ALA A 65 1.86 3.25 0.72
N ILE A 66 1.74 3.19 2.05
CA ILE A 66 2.04 4.29 2.96
C ILE A 66 3.02 3.77 4.01
N ASN A 67 4.22 4.37 4.04
CA ASN A 67 5.22 4.09 5.06
C ASN A 67 4.89 4.87 6.34
N LEU A 68 4.69 4.15 7.43
CA LEU A 68 4.32 4.72 8.74
C LEU A 68 5.53 5.03 9.62
N ARG A 69 6.73 4.62 9.20
CA ARG A 69 7.97 4.81 9.96
C ARG A 69 8.88 5.87 9.38
N GLN A 70 8.95 5.95 8.05
CA GLN A 70 9.83 6.86 7.34
C GLN A 70 9.04 7.77 6.40
N ASN A 71 9.59 8.98 6.16
CA ASN A 71 8.95 9.97 5.28
C ASN A 71 9.31 9.78 3.81
N GLU A 72 9.95 8.68 3.48
CA GLU A 72 10.41 8.37 2.12
C GLU A 72 10.30 6.88 1.81
N LEU A 73 10.18 6.60 0.53
CA LEU A 73 10.29 5.29 -0.07
C LEU A 73 11.34 5.35 -1.16
N LEU A 74 12.29 4.42 -1.15
CA LEU A 74 13.36 4.32 -2.12
C LEU A 74 13.19 3.02 -2.91
N PHE A 75 13.31 3.12 -4.23
CA PHE A 75 13.23 1.98 -5.13
C PHE A 75 14.44 1.97 -6.06
N TYR A 76 15.09 0.84 -6.13
CA TYR A 76 16.22 0.61 -7.00
C TYR A 76 15.77 -0.15 -8.25
N ASP A 77 16.35 0.21 -9.40
CA ASP A 77 16.21 -0.56 -10.62
C ASP A 77 16.84 -1.94 -10.44
N ALA A 78 16.11 -3.01 -10.77
CA ALA A 78 16.59 -4.37 -10.58
C ALA A 78 17.75 -4.76 -11.51
N GLU A 79 17.91 -4.06 -12.64
CA GLU A 79 19.00 -4.28 -13.63
C GLU A 79 20.15 -3.29 -13.45
N ARG A 80 19.87 -2.10 -12.88
CA ARG A 80 20.82 -1.03 -12.62
C ARG A 80 20.71 -0.51 -11.19
N PRO A 81 21.27 -1.22 -10.20
CA PRO A 81 21.13 -0.89 -8.78
C PRO A 81 21.68 0.50 -8.38
N GLU A 82 22.49 1.11 -9.24
CA GLU A 82 22.94 2.50 -9.07
C GLU A 82 21.82 3.54 -9.28
N ASN A 83 20.75 3.18 -10.00
CA ASN A 83 19.61 4.03 -10.22
C ASN A 83 18.62 3.86 -9.08
N CYS A 84 18.47 4.91 -8.28
CA CYS A 84 17.52 4.98 -7.17
C CYS A 84 16.49 6.07 -7.42
N SER A 85 15.23 5.70 -7.36
CA SER A 85 14.11 6.65 -7.37
C SER A 85 13.63 6.89 -5.94
N ARG A 86 13.41 8.15 -5.60
CA ARG A 86 12.95 8.58 -4.26
C ARG A 86 11.54 9.14 -4.35
N PHE A 87 10.69 8.71 -3.47
CA PHE A 87 9.30 9.15 -3.34
C PHE A 87 9.02 9.58 -1.90
N SER A 88 7.92 10.30 -1.71
CA SER A 88 7.37 10.60 -0.38
C SER A 88 6.97 9.30 0.35
N GLY A 89 6.66 9.42 1.63
CA GLY A 89 6.25 8.26 2.44
C GLY A 89 4.91 7.62 2.02
N ALA A 90 4.26 8.09 0.95
CA ALA A 90 3.00 7.52 0.45
C ALA A 90 2.98 7.54 -1.07
N ILE A 91 2.75 6.38 -1.69
CA ILE A 91 2.77 6.23 -3.16
C ILE A 91 1.58 5.42 -3.66
N VAL A 92 1.31 5.59 -4.95
CA VAL A 92 0.61 4.59 -5.77
C VAL A 92 1.65 3.92 -6.65
N SER A 93 1.72 2.60 -6.56
CA SER A 93 2.51 1.73 -7.42
C SER A 93 1.62 1.20 -8.54
N GLY A 94 1.96 1.48 -9.76
CA GLY A 94 1.25 0.98 -10.94
C GLY A 94 1.46 -0.52 -11.16
N ALA A 95 0.81 -1.04 -12.19
CA ALA A 95 1.08 -2.39 -12.65
C ALA A 95 2.45 -2.45 -13.31
N HIS A 96 3.40 -3.15 -12.71
CA HIS A 96 4.75 -3.28 -13.24
C HIS A 96 4.91 -4.52 -14.10
N GLY A 97 5.53 -4.37 -15.26
CA GLY A 97 5.97 -5.48 -16.11
C GLY A 97 7.32 -6.06 -15.69
N ARG A 98 8.08 -5.34 -14.84
CA ARG A 98 9.39 -5.73 -14.31
C ARG A 98 9.42 -5.63 -12.79
N GLY A 99 10.22 -6.48 -12.14
CA GLY A 99 10.43 -6.39 -10.70
C GLY A 99 11.24 -5.14 -10.35
N PHE A 100 11.00 -4.61 -9.17
CA PHE A 100 11.77 -3.53 -8.56
C PHE A 100 12.23 -3.93 -7.16
N VAL A 101 13.22 -3.22 -6.63
CA VAL A 101 13.85 -3.53 -5.35
C VAL A 101 13.60 -2.36 -4.39
N PRO A 102 12.72 -2.50 -3.39
CA PRO A 102 12.58 -1.50 -2.34
C PRO A 102 13.84 -1.49 -1.47
N ASP A 103 14.13 -0.34 -0.87
CA ASP A 103 15.18 -0.25 0.14
C ASP A 103 14.76 -1.00 1.42
N ALA A 104 15.41 -2.10 1.69
CA ALA A 104 15.22 -2.91 2.89
C ALA A 104 16.32 -2.65 3.96
N SER A 105 17.14 -1.61 3.79
CA SER A 105 18.25 -1.29 4.71
C SER A 105 17.80 -0.77 6.07
N LYS A 106 16.51 -0.51 6.24
CA LYS A 106 15.92 0.01 7.47
C LYS A 106 14.67 -0.77 7.83
N LYS A 107 14.34 -0.78 9.11
CA LYS A 107 13.04 -1.28 9.58
C LYS A 107 11.91 -0.56 8.88
N VAL A 108 10.96 -1.31 8.34
CA VAL A 108 9.81 -0.79 7.63
C VAL A 108 8.51 -1.09 8.36
N PHE A 109 7.57 -0.18 8.25
CA PHE A 109 6.20 -0.37 8.70
C PHE A 109 5.29 0.28 7.68
N ILE A 110 4.67 -0.53 6.84
CA ILE A 110 3.94 -0.08 5.65
C ILE A 110 2.52 -0.62 5.69
N ILE A 111 1.55 0.25 5.46
CA ILE A 111 0.16 -0.13 5.22
C ILE A 111 -0.18 0.10 3.76
N GLY A 112 -1.00 -0.77 3.17
CA GLY A 112 -1.36 -0.63 1.77
C GLY A 112 -2.73 -1.15 1.40
N VAL A 113 -3.08 -0.86 0.15
CA VAL A 113 -4.30 -1.29 -0.52
C VAL A 113 -3.91 -2.03 -1.77
N HIS A 114 -4.34 -3.27 -1.89
CA HIS A 114 -4.27 -4.03 -3.13
C HIS A 114 -5.59 -3.87 -3.86
N PHE A 115 -5.57 -3.19 -5.01
CA PHE A 115 -6.76 -2.98 -5.81
C PHE A 115 -7.03 -4.18 -6.72
N LYS A 116 -8.30 -4.46 -6.97
CA LYS A 116 -8.69 -5.37 -8.04
C LYS A 116 -8.37 -4.77 -9.41
N PRO A 117 -8.23 -5.57 -10.47
CA PRO A 117 -8.06 -5.05 -11.82
C PRO A 117 -9.13 -4.01 -12.16
N GLY A 118 -8.71 -2.81 -12.55
CA GLY A 118 -9.58 -1.66 -12.80
C GLY A 118 -10.19 -0.99 -11.57
N GLY A 119 -9.99 -1.54 -10.36
CA GLY A 119 -10.64 -1.06 -9.14
C GLY A 119 -10.07 0.24 -8.57
N ALA A 120 -8.92 0.68 -9.01
CA ALA A 120 -8.28 1.90 -8.48
C ALA A 120 -8.87 3.20 -9.05
N PHE A 121 -9.47 3.14 -10.24
CA PHE A 121 -9.94 4.32 -10.96
C PHE A 121 -10.85 5.26 -10.14
N PRO A 122 -11.87 4.79 -9.40
CA PRO A 122 -12.75 5.68 -8.61
C PRO A 122 -12.02 6.47 -7.51
N PHE A 123 -10.84 6.01 -7.11
CA PHE A 123 -10.05 6.62 -6.02
C PHE A 123 -8.94 7.52 -6.53
N LEU A 124 -8.41 7.22 -7.70
CA LEU A 124 -7.23 7.90 -8.26
C LEU A 124 -7.60 8.89 -9.36
N GLY A 125 -8.73 8.71 -10.04
CA GLY A 125 -9.17 9.54 -11.17
C GLY A 125 -8.33 9.34 -12.44
N LEU A 126 -7.47 8.31 -12.48
CA LEU A 126 -6.58 8.01 -13.59
C LEU A 126 -6.78 6.57 -14.07
N PRO A 127 -6.75 6.32 -15.39
CA PRO A 127 -6.71 4.97 -15.94
C PRO A 127 -5.48 4.20 -15.45
N ALA A 128 -5.62 2.90 -15.21
CA ALA A 128 -4.52 2.06 -14.75
C ALA A 128 -3.32 2.06 -15.72
N GLY A 129 -3.58 2.20 -17.02
CA GLY A 129 -2.54 2.28 -18.05
C GLY A 129 -1.60 3.48 -17.92
N ASP A 130 -2.11 4.61 -17.40
CA ASP A 130 -1.30 5.82 -17.22
C ASP A 130 -0.28 5.69 -16.07
N LEU A 131 -0.47 4.67 -15.23
CA LEU A 131 0.39 4.35 -14.10
C LEU A 131 1.26 3.10 -14.35
N ALA A 132 1.24 2.54 -15.57
CA ALA A 132 2.02 1.35 -15.88
C ALA A 132 3.53 1.60 -15.71
N ASP A 133 4.22 0.64 -15.07
CA ASP A 133 5.67 0.70 -14.79
C ASP A 133 6.13 1.96 -14.04
N THR A 134 5.24 2.57 -13.23
CA THR A 134 5.48 3.86 -12.58
C THR A 134 5.05 3.83 -11.12
N HIS A 135 5.82 4.52 -10.28
CA HIS A 135 5.41 4.94 -8.94
C HIS A 135 5.09 6.42 -8.96
N VAL A 136 4.01 6.82 -8.31
CA VAL A 136 3.58 8.22 -8.21
C VAL A 136 3.33 8.56 -6.74
N ASP A 137 3.85 9.71 -6.30
CA ASP A 137 3.54 10.20 -4.96
C ASP A 137 2.04 10.38 -4.78
N LEU A 138 1.49 9.83 -3.70
CA LEU A 138 0.06 9.90 -3.41
C LEU A 138 -0.41 11.37 -3.28
N GLU A 139 0.47 12.24 -2.83
CA GLU A 139 0.20 13.68 -2.69
C GLU A 139 -0.04 14.36 -4.05
N THR A 140 0.57 13.87 -5.12
CA THR A 140 0.30 14.33 -6.49
C THR A 140 -1.16 14.05 -6.89
N LEU A 141 -1.73 12.94 -6.44
CA LEU A 141 -3.09 12.51 -6.79
C LEU A 141 -4.14 13.00 -5.78
N TRP A 142 -3.78 13.05 -4.50
CA TRP A 142 -4.71 13.34 -3.41
C TRP A 142 -4.47 14.68 -2.72
N GLY A 143 -3.45 15.42 -3.12
CA GLY A 143 -3.07 16.68 -2.50
C GLY A 143 -2.80 16.49 -1.00
N GLN A 144 -3.08 17.52 -0.22
CA GLN A 144 -2.88 17.52 1.23
C GLN A 144 -3.63 16.41 1.99
N SER A 145 -4.66 15.79 1.38
CA SER A 145 -5.38 14.70 2.05
C SER A 145 -4.52 13.44 2.22
N ALA A 146 -3.50 13.26 1.37
CA ALA A 146 -2.54 12.16 1.51
C ALA A 146 -1.70 12.32 2.79
N GLY A 147 -1.15 13.50 3.04
CA GLY A 147 -0.39 13.81 4.25
C GLY A 147 -1.22 13.63 5.52
N ARG A 148 -2.43 14.22 5.53
CA ARG A 148 -3.35 14.06 6.68
C ARG A 148 -3.74 12.60 6.95
N LEU A 149 -3.95 11.80 5.91
CA LEU A 149 -4.21 10.37 6.10
C LEU A 149 -3.01 9.69 6.74
N ARG A 150 -1.81 9.94 6.22
CA ARG A 150 -0.59 9.35 6.75
C ARG A 150 -0.36 9.71 8.22
N GLU A 151 -0.54 10.99 8.60
CA GLU A 151 -0.44 11.44 9.98
C GLU A 151 -1.39 10.65 10.91
N ARG A 152 -2.67 10.56 10.56
CA ARG A 152 -3.67 9.76 11.31
C ARG A 152 -3.28 8.28 11.43
N LEU A 153 -2.77 7.69 10.35
CA LEU A 153 -2.32 6.30 10.35
C LEU A 153 -1.09 6.08 11.25
N CYS A 154 -0.18 7.05 11.32
CA CYS A 154 0.96 7.01 12.24
C CYS A 154 0.53 7.09 13.71
N GLU A 155 -0.49 7.89 14.03
CA GLU A 155 -1.02 8.06 15.39
C GLU A 155 -1.85 6.87 15.87
N ALA A 156 -2.44 6.09 14.96
CA ALA A 156 -3.24 4.92 15.28
C ALA A 156 -2.42 3.85 16.02
N ARG A 157 -3.02 3.25 17.05
CA ARG A 157 -2.32 2.33 17.95
C ARG A 157 -2.45 0.86 17.52
N THR A 158 -3.53 0.52 16.80
CA THR A 158 -3.83 -0.85 16.42
C THR A 158 -3.94 -1.02 14.90
N SER A 159 -3.71 -2.23 14.40
CA SER A 159 -3.92 -2.54 12.99
C SER A 159 -5.38 -2.34 12.57
N ALA A 160 -6.33 -2.62 13.46
CA ALA A 160 -7.76 -2.44 13.21
C ALA A 160 -8.11 -0.96 13.00
N GLU A 161 -7.59 -0.06 13.84
CA GLU A 161 -7.76 1.39 13.68
C GLU A 161 -7.16 1.87 12.35
N ARG A 162 -5.98 1.39 11.97
CA ARG A 162 -5.35 1.75 10.69
C ARG A 162 -6.18 1.31 9.49
N PHE A 163 -6.70 0.09 9.51
CA PHE A 163 -7.56 -0.39 8.44
C PHE A 163 -8.86 0.40 8.36
N GLN A 164 -9.46 0.76 9.49
CA GLN A 164 -10.66 1.61 9.53
C GLN A 164 -10.38 3.00 8.93
N LEU A 165 -9.29 3.65 9.30
CA LEU A 165 -8.89 4.95 8.74
C LEU A 165 -8.69 4.89 7.22
N LEU A 166 -8.13 3.80 6.72
CA LEU A 166 -7.93 3.58 5.30
C LEU A 166 -9.27 3.35 4.56
N GLU A 167 -10.19 2.58 5.17
CA GLU A 167 -11.56 2.43 4.67
C GLU A 167 -12.28 3.78 4.58
N GLU A 168 -12.25 4.58 5.64
CA GLU A 168 -12.87 5.91 5.69
C GLU A 168 -12.33 6.82 4.58
N ALA A 169 -11.01 6.84 4.38
CA ALA A 169 -10.38 7.64 3.34
C ALA A 169 -10.83 7.22 1.94
N LEU A 170 -10.90 5.92 1.66
CA LEU A 170 -11.37 5.42 0.38
C LEU A 170 -12.87 5.66 0.17
N LEU A 171 -13.70 5.42 1.18
CA LEU A 171 -15.14 5.69 1.10
C LEU A 171 -15.44 7.16 0.81
N SER A 172 -14.73 8.07 1.47
CA SER A 172 -14.86 9.51 1.19
C SER A 172 -14.56 9.84 -0.28
N ARG A 173 -13.56 9.22 -0.87
CA ARG A 173 -13.20 9.44 -2.28
C ARG A 173 -14.21 8.83 -3.24
N LEU A 174 -14.73 7.67 -2.92
CA LEU A 174 -15.76 7.01 -3.73
C LEU A 174 -17.01 7.88 -3.85
N CYS A 175 -17.44 8.53 -2.77
CA CYS A 175 -18.59 9.43 -2.77
C CYS A 175 -18.33 10.68 -3.65
N HIS A 176 -17.17 11.31 -3.53
CA HIS A 176 -16.82 12.50 -4.32
C HIS A 176 -16.64 12.19 -5.82
N GLY A 177 -16.11 11.02 -6.17
CA GLY A 177 -15.97 10.59 -7.56
C GLY A 177 -17.30 10.39 -8.27
N VAL A 178 -18.35 9.98 -7.56
CA VAL A 178 -19.69 9.83 -8.11
C VAL A 178 -20.33 11.20 -8.38
N GLU A 179 -20.14 12.19 -7.51
CA GLU A 179 -20.70 13.54 -7.70
C GLU A 179 -20.11 14.26 -8.92
N GLN A 180 -18.81 14.08 -9.20
CA GLN A 180 -18.18 14.68 -10.37
C GLN A 180 -18.66 14.10 -11.72
N HIS A 181 -19.13 12.86 -11.75
CA HIS A 181 -19.67 12.25 -12.98
C HIS A 181 -21.12 12.68 -13.31
N TYR A 182 -21.85 13.25 -12.36
CA TYR A 182 -23.21 13.74 -12.58
C TYR A 182 -23.27 15.25 -12.88
N ALA A 183 -22.13 15.95 -12.92
CA ALA A 183 -22.05 17.41 -13.15
C ALA A 183 -21.65 17.78 -14.61
N VAL A 184 -21.89 16.87 -15.58
CA VAL A 184 -21.68 17.13 -17.02
C VAL A 184 -22.99 17.03 -17.76
#